data_05a093e3393370c5718043363e0a8497
#
_entry.id   05a093e3393370c5718043363e0a8497
#
_cell.length_a   1.000
_cell.length_b   1.000
_cell.length_c   1.000
_cell.angle_alpha   90.00
_cell.angle_beta   90.00
_cell.angle_gamma   90.00
#
_symmetry.space_group_name_H-M   'P 1'
#
loop_
_entity.id
_entity.type
_entity.pdbx_description
1 polymer ?
#
loop_
_entity_poly.entity_id
_entity_poly.type
_entity_poly.pdbx_seq_one_letter_code
_entity_poly.pdbx_strand_id
1 'polypeptide(L)'
;LDRFDFQDLMEEKIALLKMPEDLLIRSVNVGFSGGEKKRNDILQMAVLEPELCILDESDSGLDIDALKIVAEGVNALRDDKRAFIIVTHYQRILDYIKPDYVHVLYQGRIVRSGDFTLVKQLEEQGYGWLTEQQ
;
A
#
# COMPACT_ATOMS: atom_id res chain seq x y z
N LEU A 1 -16.24 -5.02 -21.62
CA LEU A 1 -15.03 -5.84 -21.81
C LEU A 1 -15.46 -7.26 -22.09
N ASP A 2 -15.03 -7.82 -23.21
CA ASP A 2 -15.18 -9.25 -23.45
C ASP A 2 -14.09 -10.03 -22.70
N ARG A 3 -14.09 -11.37 -22.83
CA ARG A 3 -13.15 -12.23 -22.11
C ARG A 3 -11.69 -11.98 -22.55
N PHE A 4 -11.48 -11.68 -23.83
CA PHE A 4 -10.14 -11.45 -24.37
C PHE A 4 -9.63 -10.08 -23.94
N ASP A 5 -10.46 -9.04 -24.04
CA ASP A 5 -10.11 -7.69 -23.56
C ASP A 5 -9.72 -7.70 -22.06
N PHE A 6 -10.42 -8.49 -21.25
CA PHE A 6 -10.11 -8.63 -19.83
C PHE A 6 -8.79 -9.37 -19.60
N GLN A 7 -8.50 -10.41 -20.38
CA GLN A 7 -7.25 -11.14 -20.29
C GLN A 7 -6.07 -10.24 -20.64
N ASP A 8 -6.15 -9.49 -21.74
CA ASP A 8 -5.12 -8.56 -22.18
C ASP A 8 -4.87 -7.47 -21.11
N LEU A 9 -5.94 -6.94 -20.50
CA LEU A 9 -5.83 -5.99 -19.39
C LEU A 9 -5.09 -6.61 -18.18
N MET A 10 -5.42 -7.83 -17.81
CA MET A 10 -4.78 -8.52 -16.69
C MET A 10 -3.28 -8.75 -16.94
N GLU A 11 -2.93 -9.18 -18.16
CA GLU A 11 -1.54 -9.39 -18.57
C GLU A 11 -0.74 -8.08 -18.52
N GLU A 12 -1.33 -6.97 -19.00
CA GLU A 12 -0.74 -5.63 -18.89
C GLU A 12 -0.46 -5.24 -17.43
N LYS A 13 -1.45 -5.40 -16.54
CA LYS A 13 -1.31 -5.02 -15.13
C LYS A 13 -0.31 -5.91 -14.39
N ILE A 14 -0.27 -7.21 -14.68
CA ILE A 14 0.73 -8.12 -14.12
C ILE A 14 2.14 -7.73 -14.56
N ALA A 15 2.34 -7.40 -15.83
CA ALA A 15 3.62 -6.94 -16.33
C ALA A 15 4.05 -5.62 -15.67
N LEU A 16 3.13 -4.66 -15.53
CA LEU A 16 3.35 -3.37 -14.84
C LEU A 16 3.81 -3.57 -13.39
N LEU A 17 3.18 -4.50 -12.69
CA LEU A 17 3.44 -4.78 -11.28
C LEU A 17 4.54 -5.82 -11.05
N LYS A 18 5.13 -6.36 -12.13
CA LYS A 18 6.16 -7.42 -12.08
C LYS A 18 5.74 -8.62 -11.24
N MET A 19 4.50 -9.03 -11.39
CA MET A 19 3.91 -10.14 -10.66
C MET A 19 4.03 -11.46 -11.43
N PRO A 20 4.04 -12.62 -10.75
CA PRO A 20 3.98 -13.92 -11.39
C PRO A 20 2.67 -14.12 -12.16
N GLU A 21 2.75 -14.64 -13.39
CA GLU A 21 1.57 -14.88 -14.26
C GLU A 21 0.65 -15.98 -13.70
N ASP A 22 1.15 -16.87 -12.85
CA ASP A 22 0.35 -17.93 -12.23
C ASP A 22 -0.77 -17.40 -11.31
N LEU A 23 -0.68 -16.15 -10.88
CA LEU A 23 -1.76 -15.49 -10.14
C LEU A 23 -3.06 -15.37 -10.95
N LEU A 24 -2.98 -15.36 -12.27
CA LEU A 24 -4.15 -15.28 -13.17
C LEU A 24 -5.02 -16.53 -13.15
N ILE A 25 -4.40 -17.68 -12.96
CA ILE A 25 -5.06 -18.99 -13.09
C ILE A 25 -5.44 -19.62 -11.76
N ARG A 26 -4.93 -19.07 -10.66
CA ARG A 26 -5.23 -19.58 -9.31
C ARG A 26 -6.49 -18.93 -8.76
N SER A 27 -7.29 -19.72 -8.05
CA SER A 27 -8.45 -19.18 -7.31
C SER A 27 -8.01 -18.12 -6.30
N VAL A 28 -8.71 -17.00 -6.28
CA VAL A 28 -8.39 -15.86 -5.41
C VAL A 28 -8.29 -16.30 -3.94
N ASN A 29 -7.18 -16.00 -3.32
CA ASN A 29 -6.87 -16.28 -1.91
C ASN A 29 -6.84 -17.78 -1.51
N VAL A 30 -6.98 -18.70 -2.44
CA VAL A 30 -6.89 -20.13 -2.16
C VAL A 30 -5.43 -20.60 -2.23
N GLY A 31 -4.87 -21.00 -1.09
CA GLY A 31 -3.47 -21.44 -1.00
C GLY A 31 -2.45 -20.32 -1.23
N PHE A 32 -2.85 -19.05 -1.15
CA PHE A 32 -1.92 -17.93 -1.23
C PHE A 32 -1.17 -17.74 0.09
N SER A 33 0.14 -17.50 0.00
CA SER A 33 0.93 -16.96 1.12
C SER A 33 0.46 -15.55 1.50
N GLY A 34 0.89 -15.05 2.66
CA GLY A 34 0.59 -13.67 3.07
C GLY A 34 1.05 -12.64 2.02
N GLY A 35 2.25 -12.81 1.48
CA GLY A 35 2.79 -11.95 0.43
C GLY A 35 2.02 -12.04 -0.88
N GLU A 36 1.60 -13.23 -1.30
CA GLU A 36 0.79 -13.42 -2.51
C GLU A 36 -0.59 -12.78 -2.38
N LYS A 37 -1.23 -12.84 -1.20
CA LYS A 37 -2.49 -12.13 -0.93
C LYS A 37 -2.35 -10.63 -1.10
N LYS A 38 -1.29 -10.05 -0.55
CA LYS A 38 -1.02 -8.60 -0.68
C LYS A 38 -0.72 -8.18 -2.11
N ARG A 39 0.03 -8.99 -2.87
CA ARG A 39 0.24 -8.77 -4.30
C ARG A 39 -1.07 -8.81 -5.08
N ASN A 40 -1.94 -9.76 -4.75
CA ASN A 40 -3.26 -9.85 -5.36
C ASN A 40 -4.15 -8.64 -5.04
N ASP A 41 -4.08 -8.10 -3.84
CA ASP A 41 -4.77 -6.86 -3.47
C ASP A 41 -4.31 -5.68 -4.35
N ILE A 42 -3.00 -5.55 -4.57
CA ILE A 42 -2.43 -4.53 -5.46
C ILE A 42 -2.85 -4.76 -6.93
N LEU A 43 -2.88 -6.01 -7.39
CA LEU A 43 -3.36 -6.34 -8.73
C LEU A 43 -4.82 -5.94 -8.92
N GLN A 44 -5.69 -6.27 -7.96
CA GLN A 44 -7.09 -5.86 -8.00
C GLN A 44 -7.22 -4.34 -8.07
N MET A 45 -6.44 -3.60 -7.29
CA MET A 45 -6.41 -2.14 -7.31
C MET A 45 -5.98 -1.61 -8.68
N ALA A 46 -4.99 -2.24 -9.33
CA ALA A 46 -4.52 -1.87 -10.66
C ALA A 46 -5.58 -2.09 -11.73
N VAL A 47 -6.35 -3.17 -11.64
CA VAL A 47 -7.40 -3.53 -12.58
C VAL A 47 -8.65 -2.67 -12.41
N LEU A 48 -9.05 -2.43 -11.16
CA LEU A 48 -10.27 -1.67 -10.84
C LEU A 48 -10.10 -0.16 -11.03
N GLU A 49 -8.87 0.34 -11.03
CA GLU A 49 -8.52 1.76 -11.19
C GLU A 49 -9.37 2.71 -10.30
N PRO A 50 -9.50 2.45 -8.99
CA PRO A 50 -10.30 3.29 -8.12
C PRO A 50 -9.68 4.68 -7.94
N GLU A 51 -10.51 5.70 -7.76
CA GLU A 51 -10.07 7.06 -7.45
C GLU A 51 -9.53 7.19 -6.02
N LEU A 52 -10.04 6.37 -5.09
CA LEU A 52 -9.59 6.29 -3.71
C LEU A 52 -9.19 4.85 -3.36
N CYS A 53 -7.97 4.67 -2.91
CA CYS A 53 -7.42 3.40 -2.44
C CYS A 53 -7.13 3.49 -0.94
N ILE A 54 -7.66 2.57 -0.16
CA ILE A 54 -7.39 2.47 1.28
C ILE A 54 -6.64 1.17 1.54
N LEU A 55 -5.41 1.29 2.01
CA LEU A 55 -4.52 0.17 2.34
C LEU A 55 -4.38 0.11 3.86
N ASP A 56 -5.12 -0.81 4.48
CA ASP A 56 -5.12 -1.00 5.92
C ASP A 56 -4.14 -2.11 6.31
N GLU A 57 -3.04 -1.73 6.98
CA GLU A 57 -1.96 -2.63 7.39
C GLU A 57 -1.47 -3.58 6.29
N SER A 58 -1.41 -3.10 5.05
CA SER A 58 -1.02 -3.91 3.88
C SER A 58 0.45 -4.34 3.91
N ASP A 59 1.26 -3.77 4.78
CA ASP A 59 2.66 -4.08 5.04
C ASP A 59 2.86 -5.08 6.21
N SER A 60 1.80 -5.42 6.94
CA SER A 60 1.86 -6.30 8.09
C SER A 60 2.25 -7.74 7.68
N GLY A 61 3.24 -8.31 8.37
CA GLY A 61 3.67 -9.69 8.16
C GLY A 61 4.40 -9.95 6.84
N LEU A 62 4.75 -8.92 6.08
CA LEU A 62 5.54 -9.04 4.85
C LEU A 62 7.04 -9.09 5.15
N ASP A 63 7.78 -9.92 4.40
CA ASP A 63 9.22 -9.80 4.28
C ASP A 63 9.58 -8.52 3.48
N ILE A 64 10.87 -8.19 3.46
CA ILE A 64 11.36 -6.98 2.79
C ILE A 64 11.05 -6.97 1.30
N ASP A 65 11.16 -8.11 0.63
CA ASP A 65 10.96 -8.20 -0.81
C ASP A 65 9.48 -8.04 -1.17
N ALA A 66 8.58 -8.68 -0.41
CA ALA A 66 7.14 -8.51 -0.59
C ALA A 66 6.69 -7.07 -0.27
N LEU A 67 7.27 -6.44 0.75
CA LEU A 67 7.02 -5.04 1.08
C LEU A 67 7.42 -4.10 -0.06
N LYS A 68 8.58 -4.32 -0.67
CA LYS A 68 9.02 -3.56 -1.85
C LYS A 68 8.05 -3.70 -3.01
N ILE A 69 7.57 -4.90 -3.30
CA ILE A 69 6.61 -5.14 -4.40
C ILE A 69 5.30 -4.39 -4.16
N VAL A 70 4.78 -4.41 -2.94
CA VAL A 70 3.58 -3.62 -2.58
C VAL A 70 3.84 -2.13 -2.79
N ALA A 71 4.97 -1.63 -2.30
CA ALA A 71 5.35 -0.23 -2.42
C ALA A 71 5.57 0.20 -3.88
N GLU A 72 6.25 -0.61 -4.69
CA GLU A 72 6.43 -0.37 -6.11
C GLU A 72 5.09 -0.35 -6.85
N GLY A 73 4.16 -1.24 -6.49
CA GLY A 73 2.80 -1.26 -7.03
C GLY A 73 2.04 0.03 -6.72
N VAL A 74 2.06 0.49 -5.48
CA VAL A 74 1.44 1.77 -5.08
C VAL A 74 2.07 2.93 -5.85
N ASN A 75 3.40 3.00 -5.92
CA ASN A 75 4.09 4.07 -6.63
C ASN A 75 3.81 4.07 -8.14
N ALA A 76 3.66 2.88 -8.75
CA ALA A 76 3.32 2.75 -10.17
C ALA A 76 1.88 3.20 -10.48
N LEU A 77 0.95 3.04 -9.53
CA LEU A 77 -0.45 3.41 -9.69
C LEU A 77 -0.74 4.84 -9.23
N ARG A 78 0.22 5.50 -8.63
CA ARG A 78 0.11 6.86 -8.10
C ARG A 78 0.04 7.85 -9.26
N ASP A 79 -1.00 8.69 -9.28
CA ASP A 79 -1.19 9.77 -10.25
C ASP A 79 -1.98 10.95 -9.61
N ASP A 80 -2.28 11.97 -10.39
CA ASP A 80 -3.00 13.17 -9.96
C ASP A 80 -4.51 12.97 -9.84
N LYS A 81 -5.04 11.82 -10.27
CA LYS A 81 -6.47 11.48 -10.23
C LYS A 81 -6.82 10.48 -9.13
N ARG A 82 -5.81 9.94 -8.45
CA ARG A 82 -5.97 8.88 -7.47
C ARG A 82 -5.41 9.28 -6.11
N ALA A 83 -6.20 9.06 -5.08
CA ALA A 83 -5.79 9.23 -3.70
C ALA A 83 -5.51 7.88 -3.03
N PHE A 84 -4.45 7.83 -2.20
CA PHE A 84 -4.12 6.68 -1.38
C PHE A 84 -4.17 7.06 0.10
N ILE A 85 -4.86 6.25 0.90
CA ILE A 85 -4.78 6.30 2.36
C ILE A 85 -4.09 5.02 2.81
N ILE A 86 -2.94 5.15 3.44
CA ILE A 86 -2.17 4.02 3.95
C ILE A 86 -2.20 4.07 5.47
N VAL A 87 -2.82 3.07 6.08
CA VAL A 87 -2.84 2.89 7.53
C VAL A 87 -1.77 1.88 7.90
N THR A 88 -0.78 2.32 8.67
CA THR A 88 0.31 1.46 9.13
C THR A 88 0.82 1.90 10.50
N HIS A 89 1.30 0.96 11.27
CA HIS A 89 2.09 1.21 12.48
C HIS A 89 3.57 0.85 12.27
N TYR A 90 3.94 0.41 11.06
CA TYR A 90 5.31 0.14 10.67
C TYR A 90 5.85 1.25 9.78
N GLN A 91 6.93 1.87 10.21
CA GLN A 91 7.57 2.94 9.43
C GLN A 91 8.29 2.43 8.19
N ARG A 92 8.59 1.13 8.14
CA ARG A 92 9.36 0.49 7.05
C ARG A 92 8.78 0.70 5.65
N ILE A 93 7.45 0.77 5.52
CA ILE A 93 6.82 1.04 4.21
C ILE A 93 7.12 2.46 3.72
N LEU A 94 7.35 3.39 4.63
CA LEU A 94 7.65 4.79 4.34
C LEU A 94 9.06 5.01 3.77
N ASP A 95 9.94 4.01 3.88
CA ASP A 95 11.24 4.00 3.18
C ASP A 95 11.07 3.87 1.67
N TYR A 96 9.95 3.30 1.23
CA TYR A 96 9.65 3.00 -0.18
C TYR A 96 8.52 3.86 -0.75
N ILE A 97 7.56 4.29 0.07
CA ILE A 97 6.45 5.16 -0.31
C ILE A 97 6.55 6.46 0.47
N LYS A 98 6.90 7.54 -0.22
CA LYS A 98 6.94 8.87 0.39
C LYS A 98 5.54 9.48 0.39
N PRO A 99 4.88 9.64 1.55
CA PRO A 99 3.57 10.27 1.63
C PRO A 99 3.66 11.79 1.41
N ASP A 100 2.58 12.37 0.88
CA ASP A 100 2.43 13.83 0.76
C ASP A 100 1.98 14.42 2.12
N TYR A 101 1.13 13.68 2.84
CA TYR A 101 0.59 14.06 4.14
C TYR A 101 0.72 12.92 5.14
N VAL A 102 0.98 13.27 6.39
CA VAL A 102 1.09 12.33 7.49
C VAL A 102 0.16 12.77 8.63
N HIS A 103 -0.64 11.85 9.13
CA HIS A 103 -1.54 12.05 10.25
C HIS A 103 -1.25 11.01 11.32
N VAL A 104 -1.02 11.46 12.56
CA VAL A 104 -0.80 10.57 13.70
C VAL A 104 -2.10 10.42 14.46
N LEU A 105 -2.60 9.17 14.49
CA LEU A 105 -3.81 8.79 15.21
C LEU A 105 -3.44 8.20 16.58
N TYR A 106 -4.02 8.76 17.64
CA TYR A 106 -3.86 8.26 19.00
C TYR A 106 -5.17 8.35 19.76
N GLN A 107 -5.57 7.28 20.40
CA GLN A 107 -6.83 7.19 21.18
C GLN A 107 -8.06 7.73 20.43
N GLY A 108 -8.19 7.38 19.15
CA GLY A 108 -9.33 7.76 18.32
C GLY A 108 -9.32 9.21 17.80
N ARG A 109 -8.20 9.92 17.97
CA ARG A 109 -8.06 11.32 17.52
C ARG A 109 -6.78 11.51 16.71
N ILE A 110 -6.84 12.40 15.72
CA ILE A 110 -5.63 12.87 15.04
C ILE A 110 -4.97 13.90 15.96
N VAL A 111 -3.83 13.52 16.52
CA VAL A 111 -3.07 14.36 17.48
C VAL A 111 -2.03 15.23 16.81
N ARG A 112 -1.58 14.86 15.60
CA ARG A 112 -0.63 15.63 14.81
C ARG A 112 -0.85 15.39 13.32
N SER A 113 -0.64 16.44 12.53
CA SER A 113 -0.61 16.36 11.07
C SER A 113 0.58 17.11 10.52
N GLY A 114 1.15 16.64 9.43
CA GLY A 114 2.30 17.25 8.79
C GLY A 114 2.64 16.59 7.47
N ASP A 115 3.82 16.88 6.97
CA ASP A 115 4.42 16.26 5.79
C ASP A 115 5.33 15.09 6.18
N PHE A 116 6.11 14.60 5.23
CA PHE A 116 7.04 13.48 5.46
C PHE A 116 8.08 13.77 6.57
N THR A 117 8.39 15.03 6.88
CA THR A 117 9.32 15.36 7.97
C THR A 117 8.80 14.93 9.34
N LEU A 118 7.48 14.85 9.51
CA LEU A 118 6.87 14.33 10.74
C LEU A 118 7.24 12.86 10.99
N VAL A 119 7.39 12.06 9.95
CA VAL A 119 7.84 10.65 10.07
C VAL A 119 9.22 10.59 10.70
N LYS A 120 10.15 11.41 10.24
CA LYS A 120 11.52 11.48 10.79
C LYS A 120 11.51 11.91 12.25
N GLN A 121 10.69 12.87 12.64
CA GLN A 121 10.54 13.28 14.04
C GLN A 121 10.02 12.13 14.90
N LEU A 122 9.07 11.33 14.40
CA LEU A 122 8.55 10.16 15.11
C LEU A 122 9.62 9.06 15.27
N GLU A 123 10.46 8.86 14.27
CA GLU A 123 11.57 7.91 14.31
C GLU A 123 12.62 8.32 15.36
N GLU A 124 12.97 9.60 15.41
CA GLU A 124 14.01 10.13 16.30
C GLU A 124 13.53 10.28 17.76
N GLN A 125 12.29 10.68 17.96
CA GLN A 125 11.76 11.09 19.26
C GLN A 125 10.72 10.13 19.86
N GLY A 126 10.27 9.14 19.07
CA GLY A 126 9.15 8.26 19.45
C GLY A 126 7.81 9.01 19.45
N TYR A 127 6.82 8.43 20.12
CA TYR A 127 5.45 8.98 20.20
C TYR A 127 5.17 9.74 21.51
N GLY A 128 6.05 9.63 22.52
CA GLY A 128 5.82 10.17 23.86
C GLY A 128 5.55 11.67 23.88
N TRP A 129 6.31 12.45 23.12
CA TRP A 129 6.16 13.92 23.06
C TRP A 129 4.81 14.38 22.50
N LEU A 130 4.12 13.53 21.73
CA LEU A 130 2.78 13.84 21.18
C LEU A 130 1.68 13.74 22.24
N THR A 131 1.91 12.97 23.30
CA THR A 131 0.94 12.71 24.36
C THR A 131 1.11 13.62 25.57
N GLU A 132 2.26 14.27 25.72
CA GLU A 132 2.57 15.20 26.82
C GLU A 132 1.98 16.60 26.63
N GLN A 133 1.44 16.92 25.46
CA GLN A 133 0.87 18.24 25.12
C GLN A 133 -0.66 18.30 25.23
N GLN A 134 -1.31 17.34 25.92
CA GLN A 134 -2.75 17.33 26.15
C GLN A 134 -3.11 17.74 27.58
#